data_0764e96e80f8f53a78ac18b82179e383
#
_entry.id   0764e96e80f8f53a78ac18b82179e383
#
_cell.length_a   1.000
_cell.length_b   1.000
_cell.length_c   1.000
_cell.angle_alpha   90.00
_cell.angle_beta   90.00
_cell.angle_gamma   90.00
#
_symmetry.space_group_name_H-M   'P 1'
#
loop_
_entity.id
_entity.type
_entity.pdbx_description
1 polymer ?
#
loop_
_entity_poly.entity_id
_entity_poly.type
_entity_poly.pdbx_seq_one_letter_code
_entity_poly.pdbx_strand_id
1 'polypeptide(L)'
;YGPVGQNVTKILHEFGIEPTIIELNIDTVLEIQAQGRHALYGDASRSEILHTAGIDTAKYLIVTMPHSEMSLGIVHAAREENPDVRILARARFLHQIPELEHAGATIIR
;
A
#
# COMPACT_ATOMS: atom_id res chain seq x y z
N TYR A 1 -3.07 -7.51 3.88
CA TYR A 1 -4.27 -7.70 3.05
C TYR A 1 -5.45 -8.16 3.93
N GLY A 2 -5.86 -7.27 4.80
CA GLY A 2 -7.02 -7.50 5.66
C GLY A 2 -8.34 -7.11 4.99
N PRO A 3 -9.43 -6.98 5.78
CA PRO A 3 -10.76 -6.66 5.21
C PRO A 3 -10.78 -5.36 4.39
N VAL A 4 -10.06 -4.32 4.82
CA VAL A 4 -9.99 -3.06 4.08
C VAL A 4 -9.29 -3.26 2.74
N GLY A 5 -8.14 -3.95 2.73
CA GLY A 5 -7.41 -4.25 1.50
C GLY A 5 -8.24 -5.07 0.53
N GLN A 6 -8.98 -6.05 1.04
CA GLN A 6 -9.87 -6.88 0.22
C GLN A 6 -10.98 -6.04 -0.43
N ASN A 7 -11.60 -5.14 0.33
CA ASN A 7 -12.65 -4.26 -0.20
C ASN A 7 -12.11 -3.30 -1.25
N VAL A 8 -10.95 -2.70 -0.99
CA VAL A 8 -10.30 -1.80 -1.95
C VAL A 8 -9.98 -2.54 -3.25
N THR A 9 -9.41 -3.73 -3.15
CA THR A 9 -9.06 -4.54 -4.32
C THR A 9 -10.30 -4.90 -5.14
N LYS A 10 -11.39 -5.26 -4.46
CA LYS A 10 -12.65 -5.58 -5.12
C LYS A 10 -13.19 -4.37 -5.90
N ILE A 11 -13.19 -3.19 -5.29
CA ILE A 11 -13.66 -1.97 -5.92
C ILE A 11 -12.80 -1.64 -7.14
N LEU A 12 -11.48 -1.71 -7.01
CA LEU A 12 -10.57 -1.44 -8.12
C LEU A 12 -10.82 -2.41 -9.29
N HIS A 13 -11.00 -3.67 -8.98
CA HIS A 13 -11.30 -4.69 -9.98
C HIS A 13 -12.58 -4.37 -10.75
N GLU A 14 -13.63 -3.91 -10.06
CA GLU A 14 -14.89 -3.50 -10.68
C GLU A 14 -14.71 -2.35 -11.67
N PHE A 15 -13.70 -1.51 -11.45
CA PHE A 15 -13.35 -0.41 -12.37
C PHE A 15 -12.27 -0.81 -13.40
N GLY A 16 -11.95 -2.10 -13.50
CA GLY A 16 -10.97 -2.58 -14.47
C GLY A 16 -9.52 -2.33 -14.07
N ILE A 17 -9.26 -2.05 -12.79
CA ILE A 17 -7.92 -1.79 -12.27
C ILE A 17 -7.46 -3.00 -11.47
N GLU A 18 -6.32 -3.57 -11.88
CA GLU A 18 -5.71 -4.70 -11.17
C GLU A 18 -4.48 -4.21 -10.39
N PRO A 19 -4.57 -4.10 -9.07
CA PRO A 19 -3.43 -3.64 -8.27
C PRO A 19 -2.40 -4.75 -8.09
N THR A 20 -1.16 -4.35 -7.81
CA THR A 20 -0.17 -5.25 -7.24
C THR A 20 -0.27 -5.15 -5.73
N ILE A 21 -0.43 -6.28 -5.07
CA ILE A 21 -0.60 -6.36 -3.62
C ILE A 21 0.73 -6.78 -2.99
N ILE A 22 1.20 -6.01 -2.01
CA ILE A 22 2.39 -6.37 -1.22
C ILE A 22 1.91 -6.85 0.14
N GLU A 23 2.37 -8.02 0.56
CA GLU A 23 1.90 -8.69 1.77
C GLU A 23 3.05 -9.38 2.49
N LEU A 24 3.05 -9.29 3.82
CA LEU A 24 4.07 -9.93 4.66
C LEU A 24 3.77 -11.40 4.97
N ASN A 25 2.54 -11.83 4.79
CA ASN A 25 2.13 -13.20 5.07
C ASN A 25 2.19 -14.03 3.80
N ILE A 26 3.10 -15.01 3.76
CA ILE A 26 3.29 -15.82 2.55
C ILE A 26 2.04 -16.62 2.18
N ASP A 27 1.30 -17.11 3.16
CA ASP A 27 0.07 -17.89 2.88
C ASP A 27 -0.98 -17.00 2.20
N THR A 28 -1.10 -15.75 2.65
CA THR A 28 -2.00 -14.78 2.02
C THR A 28 -1.56 -14.46 0.59
N VAL A 29 -0.25 -14.31 0.36
CA VAL A 29 0.29 -14.10 -0.99
C VAL A 29 -0.10 -15.26 -1.91
N LEU A 30 0.07 -16.49 -1.43
CA LEU A 30 -0.25 -17.66 -2.22
C LEU A 30 -1.75 -17.76 -2.53
N GLU A 31 -2.60 -17.39 -1.58
CA GLU A 31 -4.05 -17.33 -1.79
C GLU A 31 -4.43 -16.30 -2.86
N ILE A 32 -3.84 -15.11 -2.80
CA ILE A 32 -4.09 -14.05 -3.78
C ILE A 32 -3.64 -14.49 -5.18
N GLN A 33 -2.45 -15.07 -5.26
CA GLN A 33 -1.93 -15.58 -6.53
C GLN A 33 -2.79 -16.69 -7.09
N ALA A 34 -3.33 -17.56 -6.24
CA ALA A 34 -4.23 -18.63 -6.65
C ALA A 34 -5.53 -18.09 -7.26
N GLN A 35 -5.93 -16.87 -6.91
CA GLN A 35 -7.07 -16.18 -7.50
C GLN A 35 -6.75 -15.50 -8.83
N GLY A 36 -5.52 -15.63 -9.32
CA GLY A 36 -5.08 -14.99 -10.55
C GLY A 36 -4.71 -13.52 -10.40
N ARG A 37 -4.54 -13.05 -9.18
CA ARG A 37 -4.17 -11.66 -8.90
C ARG A 37 -2.67 -11.52 -8.67
N HIS A 38 -2.18 -10.29 -8.79
CA HIS A 38 -0.76 -9.98 -8.59
C HIS A 38 -0.47 -9.73 -7.12
N ALA A 39 0.37 -10.56 -6.53
CA ALA A 39 0.80 -10.39 -5.15
C ALA A 39 2.29 -10.64 -5.03
N LEU A 40 2.93 -9.86 -4.18
CA LEU A 40 4.35 -9.93 -3.89
C LEU A 40 4.55 -10.10 -2.40
N TYR A 41 5.34 -11.10 -2.01
CA TYR A 41 5.72 -11.31 -0.63
C TYR A 41 6.85 -10.36 -0.26
N GLY A 42 6.68 -9.59 0.80
CA GLY A 42 7.76 -8.75 1.30
C GLY A 42 7.28 -7.62 2.18
N ASP A 43 8.27 -6.88 2.67
CA ASP A 43 8.07 -5.69 3.49
C ASP A 43 8.09 -4.45 2.57
N ALA A 44 6.96 -3.78 2.47
CA ALA A 44 6.80 -2.62 1.59
C ALA A 44 7.58 -1.38 2.06
N SER A 45 8.15 -1.38 3.26
CA SER A 45 9.05 -0.30 3.69
C SER A 45 10.45 -0.43 3.07
N ARG A 46 10.72 -1.54 2.37
CA ARG A 46 12.00 -1.77 1.69
C ARG A 46 11.90 -1.36 0.24
N SER A 47 12.87 -0.53 -0.18
CA SER A 47 12.88 0.04 -1.54
C SER A 47 12.85 -1.02 -2.63
N GLU A 48 13.61 -2.10 -2.47
CA GLU A 48 13.66 -3.17 -3.47
C GLU A 48 12.31 -3.86 -3.66
N ILE A 49 11.51 -3.98 -2.61
CA ILE A 49 10.16 -4.54 -2.72
C ILE A 49 9.25 -3.58 -3.47
N LEU A 50 9.31 -2.29 -3.16
CA LEU A 50 8.53 -1.28 -3.87
C LEU A 50 8.90 -1.22 -5.34
N HIS A 51 10.20 -1.30 -5.67
CA HIS A 51 10.66 -1.35 -7.06
C HIS A 51 10.11 -2.56 -7.80
N THR A 52 10.19 -3.73 -7.19
CA THR A 52 9.66 -4.96 -7.79
C THR A 52 8.17 -4.85 -8.04
N ALA A 53 7.44 -4.16 -7.15
CA ALA A 53 6.00 -3.94 -7.30
C ALA A 53 5.65 -2.86 -8.33
N GLY A 54 6.63 -2.10 -8.83
CA GLY A 54 6.40 -1.09 -9.85
C GLY A 54 6.14 0.31 -9.32
N ILE A 55 6.67 0.66 -8.15
CA ILE A 55 6.44 1.97 -7.54
C ILE A 55 6.89 3.12 -8.44
N ASP A 56 7.93 2.92 -9.25
CA ASP A 56 8.52 3.97 -10.08
C ASP A 56 7.52 4.55 -11.09
N THR A 57 6.58 3.74 -11.54
CA THR A 57 5.58 4.12 -12.53
C THR A 57 4.16 4.12 -11.96
N ALA A 58 4.01 3.81 -10.67
CA ALA A 58 2.70 3.77 -10.04
C ALA A 58 2.12 5.18 -9.90
N LYS A 59 0.83 5.30 -10.11
CA LYS A 59 0.10 6.55 -9.89
C LYS A 59 -0.37 6.66 -8.45
N TYR A 60 -0.67 5.53 -7.83
CA TYR A 60 -1.20 5.47 -6.48
C TYR A 60 -0.53 4.38 -5.67
N LEU A 61 -0.33 4.66 -4.40
CA LEU A 61 -0.02 3.68 -3.37
C LEU A 61 -1.12 3.79 -2.31
N ILE A 62 -1.75 2.67 -1.99
CA ILE A 62 -2.80 2.63 -0.97
C ILE A 62 -2.30 1.79 0.19
N VAL A 63 -2.13 2.42 1.35
CA VAL A 63 -1.68 1.75 2.57
C VAL A 63 -2.91 1.41 3.40
N THR A 64 -3.31 0.14 3.39
CA THR A 64 -4.56 -0.30 4.01
C THR A 64 -4.41 -0.76 5.47
N MET A 65 -3.18 -0.98 5.94
CA MET A 65 -2.96 -1.29 7.34
C MET A 65 -3.20 -0.07 8.22
N PRO A 66 -3.58 -0.25 9.50
CA PRO A 66 -3.68 0.86 10.44
C PRO A 66 -2.34 1.56 10.60
N HIS A 67 -2.37 2.86 10.97
CA HIS A 67 -1.15 3.62 11.20
C HIS A 67 -0.23 2.93 12.22
N SER A 68 1.06 2.91 11.89
CA SER A 68 2.11 2.31 12.71
C SER A 68 3.46 2.84 12.23
N GLU A 69 4.53 2.49 12.93
CA GLU A 69 5.88 2.82 12.43
C GLU A 69 6.13 2.19 11.06
N MET A 70 5.61 0.97 10.84
CA MET A 70 5.75 0.30 9.56
C MET A 70 5.01 1.05 8.44
N SER A 71 3.77 1.47 8.66
CA SER A 71 3.03 2.21 7.64
C SER A 71 3.69 3.55 7.31
N LEU A 72 4.20 4.24 8.33
CA LEU A 72 4.95 5.49 8.12
C LEU A 72 6.24 5.22 7.32
N GLY A 73 6.94 4.15 7.62
CA GLY A 73 8.13 3.73 6.87
C GLY A 73 7.82 3.44 5.40
N ILE A 74 6.67 2.83 5.12
CA ILE A 74 6.21 2.59 3.74
C ILE A 74 5.99 3.91 3.00
N VAL A 75 5.31 4.86 3.65
CA VAL A 75 5.04 6.18 3.05
C VAL A 75 6.35 6.90 2.72
N HIS A 76 7.29 6.92 3.65
CA HIS A 76 8.61 7.55 3.44
C HIS A 76 9.37 6.90 2.28
N ALA A 77 9.45 5.57 2.28
CA ALA A 77 10.16 4.83 1.23
C ALA A 77 9.55 5.07 -0.14
N ALA A 78 8.23 5.04 -0.23
CA ALA A 78 7.52 5.27 -1.50
C ALA A 78 7.74 6.69 -2.02
N ARG A 79 7.71 7.68 -1.14
CA ARG A 79 7.93 9.07 -1.53
C ARG A 79 9.34 9.30 -2.05
N GLU A 80 10.33 8.65 -1.47
CA GLU A 80 11.70 8.71 -1.97
C GLU A 80 11.83 8.08 -3.36
N GLU A 81 11.16 6.94 -3.59
CA GLU A 81 11.27 6.20 -4.84
C GLU A 81 10.47 6.84 -5.98
N ASN A 82 9.34 7.46 -5.66
CA ASN A 82 8.50 8.13 -6.65
C ASN A 82 7.91 9.41 -6.05
N PRO A 83 8.55 10.56 -6.32
CA PRO A 83 8.07 11.85 -5.78
C PRO A 83 6.65 12.21 -6.21
N ASP A 84 6.15 11.65 -7.31
CA ASP A 84 4.86 12.00 -7.88
C ASP A 84 3.74 11.02 -7.52
N VAL A 85 4.05 9.89 -6.88
CA VAL A 85 3.04 8.92 -6.51
C VAL A 85 2.07 9.54 -5.50
N ARG A 86 0.79 9.30 -5.69
CA ARG A 86 -0.24 9.70 -4.72
C ARG A 86 -0.38 8.60 -3.69
N ILE A 87 -0.21 8.97 -2.42
CA ILE A 87 -0.23 8.01 -1.32
C ILE A 87 -1.48 8.25 -0.50
N LEU A 88 -2.31 7.20 -0.40
CA LEU A 88 -3.49 7.20 0.46
C LEU A 88 -3.19 6.31 1.66
N ALA A 89 -3.36 6.84 2.86
CA ALA A 89 -3.05 6.10 4.08
C ALA A 89 -4.16 6.25 5.11
N ARG A 90 -4.24 5.31 6.04
CA ARG A 90 -5.22 5.31 7.12
C ARG A 90 -4.61 5.90 8.37
N ALA A 91 -5.39 6.75 9.07
CA ALA A 91 -5.08 7.19 10.41
C ALA A 91 -6.18 6.66 11.34
N ARG A 92 -5.78 6.06 12.46
CA ARG A 92 -6.68 5.56 13.47
C ARG A 92 -7.11 6.67 14.45
N PHE A 93 -6.17 7.56 14.76
CA PHE A 93 -6.36 8.66 15.70
C PHE A 93 -5.98 9.98 15.05
N LEU A 94 -6.65 11.07 15.47
CA LEU A 94 -6.44 12.40 14.90
C LEU A 94 -4.98 12.86 15.01
N HIS A 95 -4.29 12.52 16.11
CA HIS A 95 -2.91 12.95 16.30
C HIS A 95 -1.92 12.34 15.31
N GLN A 96 -2.31 11.27 14.61
CA GLN A 96 -1.47 10.61 13.61
C GLN A 96 -1.49 11.33 12.25
N ILE A 97 -2.52 12.14 12.01
CA ILE A 97 -2.73 12.79 10.72
C ILE A 97 -1.57 13.71 10.32
N PRO A 98 -1.10 14.64 11.19
CA PRO A 98 -0.01 15.54 10.80
C PRO A 98 1.26 14.80 10.41
N GLU A 99 1.59 13.71 11.08
CA GLU A 99 2.77 12.91 10.80
C GLU A 99 2.70 12.28 9.41
N LEU A 100 1.55 11.69 9.07
CA LEU A 100 1.35 11.07 7.75
C LEU A 100 1.30 12.12 6.64
N GLU A 101 0.61 13.23 6.86
CA GLU A 101 0.54 14.32 5.87
C GLU A 101 1.90 14.95 5.63
N HIS A 102 2.68 15.12 6.69
CA HIS A 102 4.05 15.64 6.56
C HIS A 102 4.94 14.71 5.73
N ALA A 103 4.73 13.40 5.84
CA ALA A 103 5.42 12.40 5.03
C ALA A 103 4.92 12.35 3.58
N GLY A 104 3.85 13.06 3.27
CA GLY A 104 3.33 13.17 1.90
C GLY A 104 2.12 12.29 1.59
N ALA A 105 1.44 11.78 2.60
CA ALA A 105 0.24 10.98 2.42
C ALA A 105 -1.03 11.82 2.51
N THR A 106 -2.06 11.41 1.79
CA THR A 106 -3.43 11.89 1.96
C THR A 106 -4.17 10.90 2.86
N ILE A 107 -4.92 11.39 3.83
CA ILE A 107 -5.52 10.55 4.86
C ILE A 107 -6.92 10.11 4.45
N ILE A 108 -7.14 8.80 4.56
CA ILE A 108 -8.46 8.18 4.41
C ILE A 108 -9.03 8.02 5.83
N ARG A 109 -10.22 8.48 6.03
CA ARG A 109 -10.91 8.38 7.32
C ARG A 109 -12.03 7.37 7.28
#